data_d6e770ee4d1dde161d89fafaffb1fe1d
#
_entry.id   d6e770ee4d1dde161d89fafaffb1fe1d
#
_cell.length_a   1.000
_cell.length_b   1.000
_cell.length_c   1.000
_cell.angle_alpha   90.00
_cell.angle_beta   90.00
_cell.angle_gamma   90.00
#
_symmetry.space_group_name_H-M   'P 1'
#
loop_
_entity.id
_entity.type
_entity.pdbx_description
1 polymer ?
#
loop_
_entity_poly.entity_id
_entity_poly.type
_entity_poly.pdbx_seq_one_letter_code
_entity_poly.pdbx_strand_id
1 'polypeptide(L)'
;MLKTLGRETKGFRLVSVLTPIFMIAEVIMEMIIPKMMASIIDNGVTPGNMQVIYTVGAQMVVAALFGLLFGILGAVAGSHAATGFARNLRRGMFRNIQTFSFANIDKYSTAGLVTRMTTDVTNIQNAYQMLLRMSVRAPASMIVALIMSYTINRRLANIYLIAVILLGCALAFIMSRATKYFGEAFRKYDDLNESVQENVSAIRVVKAYVREEFEGEKFRKASENVRNLLMRAELILAWNAPLMQLTVYSCILLISWIGAQLIVSSGATTFTTGDLMSMLSYCMNILMSLMMLSTVFVMITMSAASAKRVAEVLDEQSDLTNGEDPVMEVRDGSVKFDHVSFAYKKDGEKALEDIDLDIKSGETIGIIGGT
;
A
#
# COMPACT_ATOMS: atom_id res chain seq x y z
N MET A 1 -14.92 -4.98 3.48
CA MET A 1 -13.63 -4.81 2.81
C MET A 1 -12.51 -5.63 3.46
N LEU A 2 -11.95 -5.29 4.66
CA LEU A 2 -10.83 -6.04 5.25
C LEU A 2 -11.14 -7.51 5.51
N LYS A 3 -12.36 -7.82 5.97
CA LYS A 3 -12.82 -9.19 6.19
C LYS A 3 -12.91 -9.98 4.88
N THR A 4 -13.38 -9.36 3.82
CA THR A 4 -13.51 -9.94 2.47
C THR A 4 -12.15 -10.25 1.89
N LEU A 5 -11.25 -9.25 1.85
CA LEU A 5 -9.88 -9.44 1.38
C LEU A 5 -9.11 -10.46 2.24
N GLY A 6 -9.29 -10.44 3.57
CA GLY A 6 -8.67 -11.40 4.49
C GLY A 6 -9.09 -12.86 4.24
N ARG A 7 -10.25 -13.11 3.66
CA ARG A 7 -10.68 -14.47 3.25
C ARG A 7 -9.80 -15.02 2.12
N GLU A 8 -9.34 -14.16 1.23
CA GLU A 8 -8.54 -14.54 0.06
C GLU A 8 -7.06 -14.83 0.39
N THR A 9 -6.64 -14.62 1.65
CA THR A 9 -5.31 -15.08 2.12
C THR A 9 -5.23 -16.60 2.37
N LYS A 10 -6.34 -17.33 2.21
CA LYS A 10 -6.40 -18.79 2.41
C LYS A 10 -5.35 -19.50 1.54
N GLY A 11 -4.64 -20.48 2.14
CA GLY A 11 -3.54 -21.21 1.50
C GLY A 11 -2.17 -20.53 1.60
N PHE A 12 -2.10 -19.21 1.92
CA PHE A 12 -0.85 -18.47 2.06
C PHE A 12 -0.65 -17.87 3.45
N ARG A 13 -1.52 -18.18 4.43
CA ARG A 13 -1.47 -17.63 5.80
C ARG A 13 -0.16 -17.95 6.50
N LEU A 14 0.32 -19.20 6.39
CA LEU A 14 1.57 -19.60 7.00
C LEU A 14 2.75 -18.75 6.49
N VAL A 15 2.85 -18.61 5.17
CA VAL A 15 3.92 -17.82 4.54
C VAL A 15 3.80 -16.33 4.88
N SER A 16 2.56 -15.83 4.98
CA SER A 16 2.28 -14.45 5.42
C SER A 16 2.69 -14.17 6.87
N VAL A 17 2.65 -15.18 7.76
CA VAL A 17 3.12 -15.06 9.16
C VAL A 17 4.64 -15.26 9.24
N LEU A 18 5.21 -16.14 8.42
CA LEU A 18 6.66 -16.38 8.41
C LEU A 18 7.44 -15.16 7.89
N THR A 19 6.88 -14.40 6.93
CA THR A 19 7.53 -13.20 6.39
C THR A 19 7.91 -12.19 7.48
N PRO A 20 6.99 -11.70 8.34
CA PRO A 20 7.33 -10.84 9.48
C PRO A 20 8.38 -11.43 10.41
N ILE A 21 8.34 -12.73 10.68
CA ILE A 21 9.30 -13.40 11.57
C ILE A 21 10.71 -13.32 10.98
N PHE A 22 10.86 -13.63 9.68
CA PHE A 22 12.14 -13.50 9.00
C PHE A 22 12.63 -12.04 8.96
N MET A 23 11.74 -11.07 8.76
CA MET A 23 12.11 -9.65 8.79
C MET A 23 12.61 -9.20 10.18
N ILE A 24 12.00 -9.68 11.26
CA ILE A 24 12.45 -9.40 12.63
C ILE A 24 13.81 -10.07 12.88
N ALA A 25 13.98 -11.32 12.47
CA ALA A 25 15.25 -12.03 12.62
C ALA A 25 16.40 -11.34 11.85
N GLU A 26 16.15 -10.87 10.62
CA GLU A 26 17.07 -10.08 9.83
C GLU A 26 17.48 -8.81 10.57
N VAL A 27 16.50 -8.04 11.09
CA VAL A 27 16.75 -6.81 11.85
C VAL A 27 17.59 -7.06 13.10
N ILE A 28 17.33 -8.14 13.83
CA ILE A 28 18.15 -8.49 15.02
C ILE A 28 19.59 -8.73 14.63
N MET A 29 19.85 -9.49 13.56
CA MET A 29 21.20 -9.74 13.06
C MET A 29 21.88 -8.44 12.63
N GLU A 30 21.17 -7.56 11.93
CA GLU A 30 21.67 -6.25 11.50
C GLU A 30 22.03 -5.35 12.69
N MET A 31 21.20 -5.34 13.74
CA MET A 31 21.42 -4.48 14.91
C MET A 31 22.50 -5.00 15.89
N ILE A 32 22.92 -6.25 15.79
CA ILE A 32 24.04 -6.81 16.56
C ILE A 32 25.38 -6.32 16.00
N ILE A 33 25.49 -6.10 14.68
CA ILE A 33 26.75 -5.74 14.01
C ILE A 33 27.41 -4.46 14.57
N PRO A 34 26.70 -3.33 14.80
CA PRO A 34 27.32 -2.15 15.40
C PRO A 34 27.91 -2.40 16.80
N LYS A 35 27.25 -3.25 17.62
CA LYS A 35 27.77 -3.63 18.94
C LYS A 35 29.05 -4.47 18.86
N MET A 36 29.12 -5.38 17.90
CA MET A 36 30.31 -6.17 17.63
C MET A 36 31.45 -5.27 17.12
N MET A 37 31.15 -4.27 16.29
CA MET A 37 32.11 -3.27 15.83
C MET A 37 32.70 -2.47 17.01
N ALA A 38 31.86 -2.08 18.00
CA ALA A 38 32.33 -1.47 19.23
C ALA A 38 33.36 -2.36 19.94
N SER A 39 33.06 -3.65 20.06
CA SER A 39 33.98 -4.61 20.69
C SER A 39 35.32 -4.73 19.94
N ILE A 40 35.32 -4.66 18.60
CA ILE A 40 36.54 -4.62 17.81
C ILE A 40 37.38 -3.37 18.15
N ILE A 41 36.73 -2.21 18.25
CA ILE A 41 37.42 -0.94 18.54
C ILE A 41 37.99 -0.98 19.95
N ASP A 42 37.20 -1.31 20.95
CA ASP A 42 37.54 -1.18 22.36
C ASP A 42 38.51 -2.29 22.85
N ASN A 43 38.27 -3.53 22.42
CA ASN A 43 39.02 -4.71 22.89
C ASN A 43 40.09 -5.21 21.89
N GLY A 44 39.98 -4.75 20.63
CA GLY A 44 40.90 -5.15 19.56
C GLY A 44 41.89 -4.03 19.20
N VAL A 45 41.35 -2.93 18.64
CA VAL A 45 42.17 -1.85 18.09
C VAL A 45 42.88 -1.06 19.19
N THR A 46 42.13 -0.62 20.23
CA THR A 46 42.68 0.20 21.30
C THR A 46 43.81 -0.50 22.08
N PRO A 47 43.69 -1.78 22.48
CA PRO A 47 44.79 -2.50 23.13
C PRO A 47 45.79 -3.18 22.17
N GLY A 48 45.54 -3.12 20.83
CA GLY A 48 46.38 -3.76 19.82
C GLY A 48 46.26 -5.29 19.73
N ASN A 49 45.11 -5.84 20.17
CA ASN A 49 44.87 -7.29 20.21
C ASN A 49 44.30 -7.82 18.88
N MET A 50 45.17 -8.29 17.99
CA MET A 50 44.75 -8.83 16.68
C MET A 50 43.88 -10.07 16.77
N GLN A 51 44.01 -10.89 17.83
CA GLN A 51 43.18 -12.10 17.98
C GLN A 51 41.74 -11.75 18.20
N VAL A 52 41.40 -10.71 18.97
CA VAL A 52 40.06 -10.21 19.16
C VAL A 52 39.47 -9.70 17.83
N ILE A 53 40.26 -8.95 17.05
CA ILE A 53 39.84 -8.44 15.74
C ILE A 53 39.45 -9.59 14.81
N TYR A 54 40.27 -10.64 14.71
CA TYR A 54 39.95 -11.80 13.87
C TYR A 54 38.71 -12.57 14.35
N THR A 55 38.61 -12.80 15.67
CA THR A 55 37.51 -13.58 16.24
C THR A 55 36.18 -12.85 16.10
N VAL A 56 36.14 -11.58 16.51
CA VAL A 56 34.89 -10.78 16.43
C VAL A 56 34.55 -10.45 14.97
N GLY A 57 35.57 -10.19 14.13
CA GLY A 57 35.40 -10.01 12.70
C GLY A 57 34.76 -11.24 12.02
N ALA A 58 35.24 -12.44 12.36
CA ALA A 58 34.62 -13.69 11.86
C ALA A 58 33.16 -13.84 12.34
N GLN A 59 32.86 -13.51 13.61
CA GLN A 59 31.49 -13.51 14.14
C GLN A 59 30.59 -12.49 13.42
N MET A 60 31.09 -11.30 13.07
CA MET A 60 30.38 -10.30 12.30
C MET A 60 30.02 -10.83 10.89
N VAL A 61 30.96 -11.52 10.23
CA VAL A 61 30.68 -12.16 8.92
C VAL A 61 29.58 -13.20 9.06
N VAL A 62 29.62 -14.04 10.10
CA VAL A 62 28.57 -15.03 10.37
C VAL A 62 27.21 -14.34 10.62
N ALA A 63 27.17 -13.29 11.43
CA ALA A 63 25.95 -12.53 11.68
C ALA A 63 25.39 -11.91 10.38
N ALA A 64 26.26 -11.34 9.53
CA ALA A 64 25.87 -10.81 8.23
C ALA A 64 25.31 -11.88 7.28
N LEU A 65 25.92 -13.08 7.27
CA LEU A 65 25.41 -14.21 6.48
C LEU A 65 24.04 -14.69 6.96
N PHE A 66 23.81 -14.75 8.28
CA PHE A 66 22.48 -15.05 8.81
C PHE A 66 21.47 -13.93 8.48
N GLY A 67 21.86 -12.66 8.56
CA GLY A 67 21.05 -11.53 8.14
C GLY A 67 20.65 -11.64 6.66
N LEU A 68 21.61 -11.95 5.79
CA LEU A 68 21.36 -12.19 4.36
C LEU A 68 20.41 -13.37 4.15
N LEU A 69 20.62 -14.47 4.86
CA LEU A 69 19.75 -15.65 4.77
C LEU A 69 18.30 -15.29 5.14
N PHE A 70 18.09 -14.64 6.30
CA PHE A 70 16.76 -14.22 6.74
C PHE A 70 16.14 -13.19 5.79
N GLY A 71 16.92 -12.26 5.23
CA GLY A 71 16.48 -11.31 4.22
C GLY A 71 15.98 -12.00 2.95
N ILE A 72 16.72 -12.99 2.45
CA ILE A 72 16.31 -13.79 1.28
C ILE A 72 15.05 -14.59 1.59
N LEU A 73 15.00 -15.30 2.73
CA LEU A 73 13.83 -16.07 3.13
C LEU A 73 12.59 -15.17 3.28
N GLY A 74 12.73 -14.00 3.90
CA GLY A 74 11.67 -13.01 4.02
C GLY A 74 11.22 -12.44 2.68
N ALA A 75 12.15 -12.20 1.75
CA ALA A 75 11.84 -11.72 0.41
C ALA A 75 11.05 -12.76 -0.40
N VAL A 76 11.51 -14.01 -0.40
CA VAL A 76 10.86 -15.13 -1.09
C VAL A 76 9.48 -15.41 -0.48
N ALA A 77 9.40 -15.51 0.84
CA ALA A 77 8.14 -15.74 1.55
C ALA A 77 7.13 -14.60 1.28
N GLY A 78 7.55 -13.34 1.41
CA GLY A 78 6.70 -12.18 1.17
C GLY A 78 6.20 -12.09 -0.27
N SER A 79 7.06 -12.38 -1.24
CA SER A 79 6.67 -12.42 -2.65
C SER A 79 5.69 -13.55 -2.94
N HIS A 80 5.94 -14.75 -2.41
CA HIS A 80 5.04 -15.90 -2.56
C HIS A 80 3.67 -15.64 -1.92
N ALA A 81 3.63 -15.04 -0.74
CA ALA A 81 2.39 -14.65 -0.08
C ALA A 81 1.60 -13.62 -0.89
N ALA A 82 2.26 -12.57 -1.40
CA ALA A 82 1.62 -11.49 -2.12
C ALA A 82 1.09 -11.93 -3.50
N THR A 83 1.87 -12.69 -4.26
CA THR A 83 1.45 -13.22 -5.55
C THR A 83 0.35 -14.26 -5.41
N GLY A 84 0.43 -15.12 -4.37
CA GLY A 84 -0.61 -16.08 -4.05
C GLY A 84 -1.94 -15.41 -3.63
N PHE A 85 -1.86 -14.37 -2.83
CA PHE A 85 -3.01 -13.54 -2.47
C PHE A 85 -3.66 -12.89 -3.70
N ALA A 86 -2.85 -12.27 -4.58
CA ALA A 86 -3.34 -11.67 -5.82
C ALA A 86 -3.98 -12.70 -6.77
N ARG A 87 -3.41 -13.92 -6.85
CA ARG A 87 -4.02 -15.03 -7.59
C ARG A 87 -5.40 -15.38 -7.04
N ASN A 88 -5.55 -15.47 -5.72
CA ASN A 88 -6.83 -15.77 -5.10
C ASN A 88 -7.86 -14.66 -5.35
N LEU A 89 -7.44 -13.39 -5.24
CA LEU A 89 -8.31 -12.23 -5.56
C LEU A 89 -8.83 -12.32 -7.00
N ARG A 90 -7.93 -12.51 -7.98
CA ARG A 90 -8.34 -12.64 -9.39
C ARG A 90 -9.28 -13.82 -9.60
N ARG A 91 -8.98 -14.98 -8.99
CA ARG A 91 -9.84 -16.17 -9.07
C ARG A 91 -11.20 -15.94 -8.43
N GLY A 92 -11.23 -15.30 -7.24
CA GLY A 92 -12.48 -14.98 -6.54
C GLY A 92 -13.34 -14.01 -7.34
N MET A 93 -12.75 -12.92 -7.84
CA MET A 93 -13.45 -11.95 -8.68
C MET A 93 -13.97 -12.57 -9.98
N PHE A 94 -13.12 -13.30 -10.70
CA PHE A 94 -13.53 -13.95 -11.95
C PHE A 94 -14.71 -14.88 -11.73
N ARG A 95 -14.66 -15.72 -10.68
CA ARG A 95 -15.74 -16.65 -10.34
C ARG A 95 -17.02 -15.89 -9.97
N ASN A 96 -16.92 -14.76 -9.26
CA ASN A 96 -18.09 -13.97 -8.90
C ASN A 96 -18.70 -13.26 -10.12
N ILE A 97 -17.87 -12.71 -11.01
CA ILE A 97 -18.30 -12.07 -12.26
C ILE A 97 -19.10 -13.05 -13.14
N GLN A 98 -18.75 -14.35 -13.15
CA GLN A 98 -19.52 -15.35 -13.91
C GLN A 98 -20.95 -15.58 -13.38
N THR A 99 -21.26 -15.13 -12.16
CA THR A 99 -22.59 -15.20 -11.57
C THR A 99 -23.40 -13.91 -11.75
N PHE A 100 -22.79 -12.87 -12.32
CA PHE A 100 -23.42 -11.56 -12.48
C PHE A 100 -24.58 -11.60 -13.49
N SER A 101 -25.62 -10.87 -13.18
CA SER A 101 -26.68 -10.51 -14.12
C SER A 101 -26.22 -9.38 -15.06
N PHE A 102 -27.00 -9.09 -16.09
CA PHE A 102 -26.77 -7.93 -16.94
C PHE A 102 -26.78 -6.61 -16.18
N ALA A 103 -27.67 -6.47 -15.18
CA ALA A 103 -27.71 -5.28 -14.32
C ALA A 103 -26.40 -5.08 -13.52
N ASN A 104 -25.80 -6.16 -13.01
CA ASN A 104 -24.51 -6.08 -12.34
C ASN A 104 -23.39 -5.67 -13.32
N ILE A 105 -23.37 -6.23 -14.55
CA ILE A 105 -22.37 -5.91 -15.58
C ILE A 105 -22.48 -4.43 -15.99
N ASP A 106 -23.67 -3.93 -16.19
CA ASP A 106 -23.93 -2.52 -16.54
C ASP A 106 -23.45 -1.57 -15.42
N LYS A 107 -23.67 -1.96 -14.15
CA LYS A 107 -23.23 -1.19 -12.98
C LYS A 107 -21.71 -0.97 -12.96
N TYR A 108 -20.92 -1.96 -13.34
CA TYR A 108 -19.45 -1.92 -13.25
C TYR A 108 -18.75 -1.54 -14.54
N SER A 109 -19.38 -1.64 -15.70
CA SER A 109 -18.85 -1.63 -17.04
C SER A 109 -17.75 -2.69 -17.29
N THR A 110 -17.63 -3.18 -18.51
CA THR A 110 -16.61 -4.19 -18.87
C THR A 110 -15.18 -3.66 -18.65
N ALA A 111 -14.90 -2.42 -19.08
CA ALA A 111 -13.61 -1.78 -18.90
C ALA A 111 -13.26 -1.60 -17.40
N GLY A 112 -14.25 -1.26 -16.57
CA GLY A 112 -14.11 -1.13 -15.13
C GLY A 112 -13.74 -2.46 -14.46
N LEU A 113 -14.39 -3.56 -14.84
CA LEU A 113 -14.09 -4.90 -14.33
C LEU A 113 -12.67 -5.36 -14.71
N VAL A 114 -12.25 -5.11 -15.96
CA VAL A 114 -10.89 -5.42 -16.42
C VAL A 114 -9.86 -4.64 -15.59
N THR A 115 -10.05 -3.34 -15.38
CA THR A 115 -9.15 -2.50 -14.57
C THR A 115 -9.05 -3.02 -13.12
N ARG A 116 -10.17 -3.43 -12.53
CA ARG A 116 -10.20 -4.00 -11.17
C ARG A 116 -9.44 -5.33 -11.08
N MET A 117 -9.55 -6.19 -12.09
CA MET A 117 -8.86 -7.49 -12.14
C MET A 117 -7.35 -7.37 -12.43
N THR A 118 -6.93 -6.31 -13.09
CA THR A 118 -5.53 -6.07 -13.49
C THR A 118 -4.84 -5.08 -12.56
N THR A 119 -5.06 -3.80 -12.76
CA THR A 119 -4.37 -2.71 -12.07
C THR A 119 -4.67 -2.68 -10.57
N ASP A 120 -5.96 -2.76 -10.18
CA ASP A 120 -6.33 -2.69 -8.77
C ASP A 120 -5.81 -3.89 -7.98
N VAL A 121 -5.89 -5.11 -8.52
CA VAL A 121 -5.31 -6.28 -7.86
C VAL A 121 -3.79 -6.17 -7.75
N THR A 122 -3.11 -5.61 -8.76
CA THR A 122 -1.65 -5.39 -8.70
C THR A 122 -1.29 -4.35 -7.63
N ASN A 123 -2.05 -3.27 -7.50
CA ASN A 123 -1.85 -2.28 -6.43
C ASN A 123 -2.02 -2.91 -5.04
N ILE A 124 -3.05 -3.74 -4.86
CA ILE A 124 -3.28 -4.48 -3.61
C ILE A 124 -2.16 -5.48 -3.34
N GLN A 125 -1.67 -6.20 -4.36
CA GLN A 125 -0.55 -7.12 -4.25
C GLN A 125 0.70 -6.42 -3.73
N ASN A 126 1.06 -5.28 -4.32
CA ASN A 126 2.23 -4.50 -3.93
C ASN A 126 2.08 -3.93 -2.51
N ALA A 127 0.90 -3.42 -2.16
CA ALA A 127 0.61 -2.96 -0.81
C ALA A 127 0.68 -4.09 0.22
N TYR A 128 0.17 -5.27 -0.10
CA TYR A 128 0.22 -6.45 0.77
C TYR A 128 1.66 -6.92 0.99
N GLN A 129 2.48 -6.98 -0.07
CA GLN A 129 3.90 -7.31 0.04
C GLN A 129 4.65 -6.29 0.92
N MET A 130 4.39 -5.00 0.74
CA MET A 130 4.99 -3.93 1.53
C MET A 130 4.54 -4.01 2.99
N LEU A 131 3.27 -4.30 3.24
CA LEU A 131 2.73 -4.49 4.59
C LEU A 131 3.40 -5.66 5.31
N LEU A 132 3.61 -6.80 4.67
CA LEU A 132 4.26 -7.96 5.27
C LEU A 132 5.75 -7.73 5.57
N ARG A 133 6.44 -6.93 4.78
CA ARG A 133 7.89 -6.71 4.89
C ARG A 133 8.23 -5.41 5.60
N MET A 134 7.89 -4.27 4.99
CA MET A 134 8.35 -2.96 5.46
C MET A 134 7.59 -2.45 6.68
N SER A 135 6.27 -2.73 6.80
CA SER A 135 5.49 -2.34 7.97
C SER A 135 5.90 -3.06 9.25
N VAL A 136 6.58 -4.21 9.11
CA VAL A 136 7.14 -4.95 10.25
C VAL A 136 8.60 -4.58 10.46
N ARG A 137 9.40 -4.52 9.39
CA ARG A 137 10.83 -4.19 9.46
C ARG A 137 11.08 -2.83 10.10
N ALA A 138 10.33 -1.78 9.69
CA ALA A 138 10.58 -0.43 10.18
C ALA A 138 10.34 -0.28 11.70
N PRO A 139 9.19 -0.67 12.28
CA PRO A 139 9.02 -0.62 13.73
C PRO A 139 9.98 -1.56 14.47
N ALA A 140 10.25 -2.76 13.94
CA ALA A 140 11.19 -3.70 14.55
C ALA A 140 12.61 -3.11 14.63
N SER A 141 13.11 -2.53 13.53
CA SER A 141 14.41 -1.88 13.49
C SER A 141 14.49 -0.72 14.48
N MET A 142 13.48 0.13 14.54
CA MET A 142 13.41 1.24 15.49
C MET A 142 13.40 0.74 16.94
N ILE A 143 12.60 -0.26 17.28
CA ILE A 143 12.49 -0.81 18.64
C ILE A 143 13.78 -1.49 19.03
N VAL A 144 14.35 -2.36 18.18
CA VAL A 144 15.60 -3.07 18.48
C VAL A 144 16.76 -2.09 18.62
N ALA A 145 16.89 -1.10 17.73
CA ALA A 145 17.93 -0.07 17.83
C ALA A 145 17.78 0.78 19.11
N LEU A 146 16.56 1.14 19.51
CA LEU A 146 16.32 1.80 20.80
C LEU A 146 16.72 0.92 21.98
N ILE A 147 16.31 -0.34 22.01
CA ILE A 147 16.70 -1.29 23.08
C ILE A 147 18.22 -1.40 23.16
N MET A 148 18.89 -1.60 22.03
CA MET A 148 20.36 -1.68 21.97
C MET A 148 21.01 -0.38 22.48
N SER A 149 20.48 0.78 22.12
CA SER A 149 20.96 2.08 22.62
C SER A 149 20.79 2.22 24.12
N TYR A 150 19.66 1.76 24.69
CA TYR A 150 19.41 1.75 26.13
C TYR A 150 20.36 0.82 26.91
N THR A 151 20.83 -0.27 26.28
CA THR A 151 21.85 -1.15 26.90
C THR A 151 23.22 -0.51 26.98
N ILE A 152 23.52 0.47 26.12
CA ILE A 152 24.80 1.19 26.11
C ILE A 152 24.72 2.37 27.09
N ASN A 153 23.83 3.33 26.87
CA ASN A 153 23.71 4.50 27.75
C ASN A 153 22.29 5.06 27.73
N ARG A 154 21.62 5.04 28.92
CA ARG A 154 20.24 5.51 29.05
C ARG A 154 20.06 7.01 28.78
N ARG A 155 21.03 7.85 29.13
CA ARG A 155 20.93 9.31 28.92
C ARG A 155 20.97 9.64 27.42
N LEU A 156 21.87 9.02 26.68
CA LEU A 156 21.99 9.21 25.25
C LEU A 156 20.82 8.59 24.48
N ALA A 157 20.33 7.41 24.90
CA ALA A 157 19.16 6.77 24.30
C ALA A 157 17.89 7.60 24.40
N ASN A 158 17.73 8.38 25.49
CA ASN A 158 16.58 9.31 25.63
C ASN A 158 16.57 10.39 24.53
N ILE A 159 17.71 10.78 23.98
CA ILE A 159 17.79 11.73 22.87
C ILE A 159 17.05 11.14 21.65
N TYR A 160 17.27 9.86 21.36
CA TYR A 160 16.57 9.17 20.27
C TYR A 160 15.06 9.07 20.52
N LEU A 161 14.67 8.73 21.75
CA LEU A 161 13.25 8.62 22.10
C LEU A 161 12.53 9.95 21.88
N ILE A 162 13.12 11.04 22.33
CA ILE A 162 12.59 12.40 22.15
C ILE A 162 12.54 12.75 20.64
N ALA A 163 13.63 12.49 19.93
CA ALA A 163 13.72 12.75 18.50
C ALA A 163 12.67 11.97 17.70
N VAL A 164 12.46 10.68 18.00
CA VAL A 164 11.44 9.83 17.36
C VAL A 164 10.02 10.38 17.62
N ILE A 165 9.71 10.78 18.86
CA ILE A 165 8.40 11.34 19.19
C ILE A 165 8.17 12.68 18.47
N LEU A 166 9.13 13.60 18.54
CA LEU A 166 9.02 14.92 17.90
C LEU A 166 8.90 14.79 16.37
N LEU A 167 9.78 14.00 15.77
CA LEU A 167 9.76 13.79 14.32
C LEU A 167 8.51 13.02 13.89
N GLY A 168 8.09 12.01 14.66
CA GLY A 168 6.86 11.25 14.40
C GLY A 168 5.62 12.15 14.42
N CYS A 169 5.51 13.04 15.42
CA CYS A 169 4.42 14.03 15.48
C CYS A 169 4.48 15.01 14.31
N ALA A 170 5.67 15.51 13.95
CA ALA A 170 5.84 16.42 12.81
C ALA A 170 5.47 15.74 11.48
N LEU A 171 5.90 14.49 11.25
CA LEU A 171 5.54 13.72 10.05
C LEU A 171 4.04 13.43 10.00
N ALA A 172 3.41 13.05 11.11
CA ALA A 172 1.97 12.83 11.19
C ALA A 172 1.18 14.11 10.85
N PHE A 173 1.65 15.25 11.35
CA PHE A 173 1.06 16.56 11.05
C PHE A 173 1.19 16.92 9.57
N ILE A 174 2.40 16.80 9.00
CA ILE A 174 2.68 17.03 7.56
C ILE A 174 1.78 16.14 6.71
N MET A 175 1.73 14.84 7.01
CA MET A 175 0.94 13.88 6.25
C MET A 175 -0.56 14.19 6.32
N SER A 176 -1.09 14.49 7.50
CA SER A 176 -2.50 14.85 7.68
C SER A 176 -2.89 16.08 6.85
N ARG A 177 -2.00 17.09 6.82
CA ARG A 177 -2.25 18.32 6.03
C ARG A 177 -2.12 18.08 4.54
N ALA A 178 -1.08 17.37 4.10
CA ALA A 178 -0.86 17.06 2.69
C ALA A 178 -2.01 16.22 2.12
N THR A 179 -2.46 15.18 2.82
CA THR A 179 -3.57 14.31 2.39
C THR A 179 -4.86 15.10 2.15
N LYS A 180 -5.14 16.12 2.97
CA LYS A 180 -6.31 16.99 2.77
C LYS A 180 -6.23 17.73 1.43
N TYR A 181 -5.09 18.37 1.14
CA TYR A 181 -4.91 19.11 -0.12
C TYR A 181 -4.88 18.20 -1.34
N PHE A 182 -4.30 17.00 -1.23
CA PHE A 182 -4.39 16.00 -2.30
C PHE A 182 -5.83 15.57 -2.56
N GLY A 183 -6.63 15.34 -1.52
CA GLY A 183 -8.04 14.98 -1.68
C GLY A 183 -8.86 16.09 -2.35
N GLU A 184 -8.56 17.35 -2.07
CA GLU A 184 -9.16 18.50 -2.78
C GLU A 184 -8.67 18.61 -4.23
N ALA A 185 -7.38 18.37 -4.46
CA ALA A 185 -6.80 18.38 -5.80
C ALA A 185 -7.38 17.30 -6.71
N PHE A 186 -7.56 16.07 -6.21
CA PHE A 186 -8.17 14.98 -6.97
C PHE A 186 -9.61 15.29 -7.38
N ARG A 187 -10.41 15.90 -6.50
CA ARG A 187 -11.76 16.34 -6.87
C ARG A 187 -11.74 17.41 -7.98
N LYS A 188 -10.78 18.36 -7.91
CA LYS A 188 -10.62 19.36 -8.97
C LYS A 188 -10.03 18.78 -10.26
N TYR A 189 -9.33 17.68 -10.16
CA TYR A 189 -8.86 16.93 -11.33
C TYR A 189 -10.02 16.23 -12.06
N ASP A 190 -11.02 15.74 -11.30
CA ASP A 190 -12.25 15.19 -11.89
C ASP A 190 -13.03 16.28 -12.64
N ASP A 191 -13.20 17.49 -12.06
CA ASP A 191 -13.81 18.65 -12.72
C ASP A 191 -13.06 19.02 -14.02
N LEU A 192 -11.72 18.95 -14.02
CA LEU A 192 -10.89 19.20 -15.19
C LEU A 192 -11.13 18.15 -16.29
N ASN A 193 -11.16 16.87 -15.91
CA ASN A 193 -11.41 15.78 -16.85
C ASN A 193 -12.79 15.89 -17.49
N GLU A 194 -13.82 16.22 -16.71
CA GLU A 194 -15.18 16.45 -17.19
C GLU A 194 -15.21 17.58 -18.22
N SER A 195 -14.53 18.71 -17.94
CA SER A 195 -14.41 19.83 -18.86
C SER A 195 -13.72 19.45 -20.17
N VAL A 196 -12.67 18.62 -20.12
CA VAL A 196 -11.99 18.10 -21.32
C VAL A 196 -12.92 17.19 -22.11
N GLN A 197 -13.62 16.27 -21.44
CA GLN A 197 -14.53 15.33 -22.09
C GLN A 197 -15.69 16.05 -22.76
N GLU A 198 -16.27 17.08 -22.10
CA GLU A 198 -17.31 17.94 -22.67
C GLU A 198 -16.80 18.64 -23.95
N ASN A 199 -15.62 19.28 -23.86
CA ASN A 199 -15.04 20.00 -24.99
C ASN A 199 -14.75 19.08 -26.19
N VAL A 200 -14.12 17.92 -25.94
CA VAL A 200 -13.79 16.94 -27.01
C VAL A 200 -15.05 16.39 -27.65
N SER A 201 -16.09 16.09 -26.87
CA SER A 201 -17.37 15.58 -27.37
C SER A 201 -18.09 16.63 -28.21
N ALA A 202 -18.05 17.90 -27.79
CA ALA A 202 -18.69 19.02 -28.46
C ALA A 202 -17.77 19.79 -29.42
N ILE A 203 -16.60 19.25 -29.79
CA ILE A 203 -15.55 20.00 -30.54
C ILE A 203 -16.07 20.61 -31.84
N ARG A 204 -17.01 19.96 -32.54
CA ARG A 204 -17.63 20.49 -33.77
C ARG A 204 -18.42 21.76 -33.48
N VAL A 205 -19.13 21.81 -32.34
CA VAL A 205 -19.90 23.00 -31.92
C VAL A 205 -18.94 24.12 -31.56
N VAL A 206 -17.92 23.84 -30.77
CA VAL A 206 -16.87 24.82 -30.42
C VAL A 206 -16.27 25.45 -31.66
N LYS A 207 -15.94 24.62 -32.68
CA LYS A 207 -15.40 25.09 -33.96
C LYS A 207 -16.42 25.89 -34.79
N ALA A 208 -17.68 25.45 -34.84
CA ALA A 208 -18.73 26.11 -35.60
C ALA A 208 -19.02 27.54 -35.07
N TYR A 209 -18.91 27.71 -33.73
CA TYR A 209 -19.19 29.01 -33.10
C TYR A 209 -17.91 29.82 -32.78
N VAL A 210 -16.72 29.35 -33.22
CA VAL A 210 -15.42 30.04 -33.02
C VAL A 210 -15.18 30.35 -31.52
N ARG A 211 -15.41 29.35 -30.66
CA ARG A 211 -15.33 29.50 -29.18
C ARG A 211 -14.06 28.86 -28.57
N GLU A 212 -13.03 28.62 -29.36
CA GLU A 212 -11.78 27.97 -28.91
C GLU A 212 -11.09 28.78 -27.81
N GLU A 213 -11.09 30.10 -27.90
CA GLU A 213 -10.45 30.95 -26.89
C GLU A 213 -11.18 30.89 -25.55
N PHE A 214 -12.51 30.89 -25.58
CA PHE A 214 -13.33 30.72 -24.36
C PHE A 214 -13.11 29.36 -23.68
N GLU A 215 -13.12 28.29 -24.45
CA GLU A 215 -12.88 26.92 -23.91
C GLU A 215 -11.42 26.80 -23.44
N GLY A 216 -10.45 27.41 -24.13
CA GLY A 216 -9.07 27.46 -23.68
C GLY A 216 -8.90 28.21 -22.33
N GLU A 217 -9.63 29.31 -22.12
CA GLU A 217 -9.62 30.04 -20.85
C GLU A 217 -10.31 29.23 -19.73
N LYS A 218 -11.43 28.55 -20.00
CA LYS A 218 -12.12 27.65 -19.08
C LYS A 218 -11.18 26.53 -18.61
N PHE A 219 -10.49 25.86 -19.55
CA PHE A 219 -9.50 24.83 -19.26
C PHE A 219 -8.33 25.37 -18.45
N ARG A 220 -7.78 26.55 -18.82
CA ARG A 220 -6.67 27.16 -18.11
C ARG A 220 -7.00 27.42 -16.64
N LYS A 221 -8.18 27.97 -16.35
CA LYS A 221 -8.64 28.22 -14.98
C LYS A 221 -8.79 26.92 -14.18
N ALA A 222 -9.37 25.88 -14.78
CA ALA A 222 -9.50 24.57 -14.14
C ALA A 222 -8.12 23.95 -13.83
N SER A 223 -7.20 24.01 -14.80
CA SER A 223 -5.83 23.53 -14.66
C SER A 223 -5.04 24.30 -13.59
N GLU A 224 -5.18 25.63 -13.54
CA GLU A 224 -4.55 26.46 -12.50
C GLU A 224 -5.06 26.13 -11.08
N ASN A 225 -6.34 25.82 -10.92
CA ASN A 225 -6.89 25.40 -9.64
C ASN A 225 -6.27 24.06 -9.17
N VAL A 226 -6.17 23.07 -10.06
CA VAL A 226 -5.49 21.80 -9.78
C VAL A 226 -4.02 22.04 -9.42
N ARG A 227 -3.31 22.81 -10.26
CA ARG A 227 -1.91 23.17 -10.02
C ARG A 227 -1.70 23.82 -8.65
N ASN A 228 -2.53 24.78 -8.27
CA ASN A 228 -2.38 25.51 -7.01
C ASN A 228 -2.61 24.60 -5.79
N LEU A 229 -3.54 23.66 -5.85
CA LEU A 229 -3.79 22.69 -4.78
C LEU A 229 -2.66 21.66 -4.67
N LEU A 230 -2.20 21.12 -5.81
CA LEU A 230 -1.04 20.22 -5.85
C LEU A 230 0.22 20.91 -5.34
N MET A 231 0.48 22.15 -5.77
CA MET A 231 1.62 22.94 -5.29
C MET A 231 1.59 23.11 -3.77
N ARG A 232 0.42 23.38 -3.17
CA ARG A 232 0.29 23.49 -1.70
C ARG A 232 0.56 22.16 -1.01
N ALA A 233 0.06 21.05 -1.55
CA ALA A 233 0.32 19.73 -1.03
C ALA A 233 1.82 19.38 -1.09
N GLU A 234 2.45 19.60 -2.23
CA GLU A 234 3.88 19.34 -2.44
C GLU A 234 4.78 20.23 -1.58
N LEU A 235 4.46 21.53 -1.42
CA LEU A 235 5.20 22.42 -0.51
C LEU A 235 5.16 21.94 0.94
N ILE A 236 4.03 21.37 1.39
CA ILE A 236 3.92 20.79 2.73
C ILE A 236 4.79 19.52 2.82
N LEU A 237 4.75 18.65 1.81
CA LEU A 237 5.59 17.46 1.77
C LEU A 237 7.08 17.78 1.65
N ALA A 238 7.44 18.87 1.00
CA ALA A 238 8.84 19.32 0.85
C ALA A 238 9.53 19.56 2.20
N TRP A 239 8.77 19.90 3.28
CA TRP A 239 9.32 20.03 4.62
C TRP A 239 9.76 18.71 5.25
N ASN A 240 9.34 17.57 4.71
CA ASN A 240 9.69 16.26 5.24
C ASN A 240 11.22 16.03 5.25
N ALA A 241 11.90 16.24 4.13
CA ALA A 241 13.34 16.02 4.02
C ALA A 241 14.17 16.98 4.91
N PRO A 242 13.95 18.31 4.93
CA PRO A 242 14.66 19.22 5.82
C PRO A 242 14.47 18.92 7.31
N LEU A 243 13.24 18.61 7.75
CA LEU A 243 12.96 18.26 9.14
C LEU A 243 13.68 16.98 9.55
N MET A 244 13.66 15.99 8.66
CA MET A 244 14.36 14.75 8.90
C MET A 244 15.86 14.97 9.02
N GLN A 245 16.46 15.74 8.09
CA GLN A 245 17.89 16.01 8.07
C GLN A 245 18.31 16.84 9.28
N LEU A 246 17.51 17.83 9.67
CA LEU A 246 17.73 18.60 10.91
C LEU A 246 17.75 17.68 12.14
N THR A 247 16.77 16.77 12.24
CA THR A 247 16.70 15.83 13.38
C THR A 247 17.90 14.88 13.39
N VAL A 248 18.30 14.33 12.23
CA VAL A 248 19.49 13.46 12.10
C VAL A 248 20.74 14.18 12.61
N TYR A 249 21.02 15.35 12.04
CA TYR A 249 22.23 16.09 12.42
C TYR A 249 22.19 16.60 13.86
N SER A 250 21.03 17.01 14.37
CA SER A 250 20.88 17.38 15.78
C SER A 250 21.20 16.20 16.70
N CYS A 251 20.67 15.01 16.39
CA CYS A 251 20.97 13.81 17.17
C CYS A 251 22.46 13.47 17.10
N ILE A 252 23.08 13.47 15.92
CA ILE A 252 24.51 13.19 15.73
C ILE A 252 25.35 14.18 16.55
N LEU A 253 25.08 15.48 16.47
CA LEU A 253 25.80 16.52 17.18
C LEU A 253 25.67 16.36 18.71
N LEU A 254 24.44 16.18 19.21
CA LEU A 254 24.19 16.01 20.64
C LEU A 254 24.87 14.75 21.19
N ILE A 255 24.78 13.64 20.48
CA ILE A 255 25.38 12.36 20.90
C ILE A 255 26.90 12.43 20.85
N SER A 256 27.44 13.02 19.77
CA SER A 256 28.92 13.20 19.68
C SER A 256 29.43 14.11 20.75
N TRP A 257 28.75 15.23 21.04
CA TRP A 257 29.18 16.17 22.08
C TRP A 257 29.10 15.56 23.48
N ILE A 258 27.90 15.09 23.88
CA ILE A 258 27.69 14.52 25.21
C ILE A 258 28.46 13.22 25.37
N GLY A 259 28.56 12.38 24.32
CA GLY A 259 29.32 11.15 24.30
C GLY A 259 30.83 11.41 24.48
N ALA A 260 31.38 12.39 23.76
CA ALA A 260 32.76 12.78 23.92
C ALA A 260 33.07 13.29 25.35
N GLN A 261 32.18 14.11 25.92
CA GLN A 261 32.33 14.54 27.33
C GLN A 261 32.29 13.36 28.29
N LEU A 262 31.41 12.37 28.08
CA LEU A 262 31.35 11.16 28.91
C LEU A 262 32.64 10.31 28.79
N ILE A 263 33.17 10.15 27.57
CA ILE A 263 34.43 9.41 27.34
C ILE A 263 35.59 10.08 28.12
N VAL A 264 35.78 11.40 27.95
CA VAL A 264 36.85 12.14 28.58
C VAL A 264 36.71 12.17 30.11
N SER A 265 35.50 12.43 30.61
CA SER A 265 35.24 12.54 32.06
C SER A 265 35.35 11.21 32.79
N SER A 266 35.03 10.09 32.13
CA SER A 266 35.12 8.75 32.72
C SER A 266 36.48 8.04 32.45
N GLY A 267 37.34 8.63 31.66
CA GLY A 267 38.55 7.94 31.16
C GLY A 267 38.24 6.69 30.36
N ALA A 268 37.14 6.73 29.59
CA ALA A 268 36.62 5.63 28.76
C ALA A 268 36.21 4.36 29.54
N THR A 269 35.90 4.49 30.86
CA THR A 269 35.52 3.33 31.68
C THR A 269 34.02 3.03 31.65
N THR A 270 33.16 4.06 31.57
CA THR A 270 31.68 3.91 31.57
C THR A 270 31.03 4.05 30.20
N PHE A 271 31.71 4.70 29.28
CA PHE A 271 31.28 4.89 27.90
C PHE A 271 32.54 5.01 27.01
N THR A 272 32.60 4.19 25.98
CA THR A 272 33.82 4.01 25.14
C THR A 272 33.69 4.66 23.77
N THR A 273 34.77 4.71 23.02
CA THR A 273 34.77 5.18 21.63
C THR A 273 33.97 4.22 20.74
N GLY A 274 34.03 2.91 20.99
CA GLY A 274 33.23 1.92 20.30
C GLY A 274 31.74 2.07 20.56
N ASP A 275 31.38 2.37 21.84
CA ASP A 275 29.99 2.66 22.20
C ASP A 275 29.47 3.89 21.46
N LEU A 276 30.25 4.96 21.34
CA LEU A 276 29.89 6.16 20.59
C LEU A 276 29.61 5.82 19.11
N MET A 277 30.46 5.04 18.46
CA MET A 277 30.27 4.62 17.07
C MET A 277 28.99 3.77 16.87
N SER A 278 28.73 2.86 17.82
CA SER A 278 27.50 2.07 17.83
C SER A 278 26.25 2.94 17.97
N MET A 279 26.29 3.91 18.88
CA MET A 279 25.20 4.87 19.08
C MET A 279 24.93 5.66 17.79
N LEU A 280 25.93 6.16 17.10
CA LEU A 280 25.77 6.88 15.84
C LEU A 280 25.15 5.98 14.74
N SER A 281 25.54 4.71 14.70
CA SER A 281 24.93 3.72 13.78
C SER A 281 23.46 3.49 14.10
N TYR A 282 23.09 3.33 15.38
CA TYR A 282 21.69 3.18 15.78
C TYR A 282 20.86 4.43 15.50
N CYS A 283 21.44 5.63 15.63
CA CYS A 283 20.80 6.89 15.26
C CYS A 283 20.32 6.84 13.81
N MET A 284 21.21 6.49 12.89
CA MET A 284 20.88 6.40 11.47
C MET A 284 19.75 5.38 11.20
N ASN A 285 19.84 4.20 11.82
CA ASN A 285 18.84 3.15 11.64
C ASN A 285 17.46 3.56 12.17
N ILE A 286 17.37 4.21 13.33
CA ILE A 286 16.13 4.69 13.92
C ILE A 286 15.43 5.69 12.98
N LEU A 287 16.19 6.67 12.50
CA LEU A 287 15.64 7.75 11.67
C LEU A 287 15.28 7.27 10.27
N MET A 288 16.09 6.38 9.66
CA MET A 288 15.75 5.72 8.39
C MET A 288 14.49 4.86 8.50
N SER A 289 14.30 4.16 9.64
CA SER A 289 13.11 3.36 9.90
C SER A 289 11.85 4.22 9.98
N LEU A 290 11.95 5.41 10.56
CA LEU A 290 10.81 6.34 10.63
C LEU A 290 10.43 6.88 9.24
N MET A 291 11.42 7.14 8.37
CA MET A 291 11.17 7.51 6.97
C MET A 291 10.50 6.38 6.19
N MET A 292 10.97 5.15 6.38
CA MET A 292 10.38 3.97 5.76
C MET A 292 8.91 3.79 6.18
N LEU A 293 8.59 4.03 7.45
CA LEU A 293 7.23 3.95 7.97
C LEU A 293 6.30 4.99 7.30
N SER A 294 6.80 6.20 7.07
CA SER A 294 6.06 7.25 6.33
C SER A 294 5.72 6.80 4.90
N THR A 295 6.68 6.21 4.19
CA THR A 295 6.48 5.69 2.82
C THR A 295 5.43 4.57 2.79
N VAL A 296 5.49 3.66 3.77
CA VAL A 296 4.50 2.58 3.92
C VAL A 296 3.09 3.13 4.11
N PHE A 297 2.93 4.16 4.94
CA PHE A 297 1.63 4.79 5.18
C PHE A 297 1.03 5.38 3.89
N VAL A 298 1.83 6.09 3.08
CA VAL A 298 1.39 6.63 1.79
C VAL A 298 0.92 5.51 0.87
N MET A 299 1.71 4.44 0.73
CA MET A 299 1.36 3.31 -0.14
C MET A 299 0.07 2.60 0.27
N ILE A 300 -0.13 2.38 1.57
CA ILE A 300 -1.37 1.78 2.09
C ILE A 300 -2.57 2.68 1.76
N THR A 301 -2.42 3.98 1.96
CA THR A 301 -3.48 4.96 1.68
C THR A 301 -3.86 4.97 0.20
N MET A 302 -2.88 4.98 -0.70
CA MET A 302 -3.11 4.91 -2.15
C MET A 302 -3.79 3.62 -2.58
N SER A 303 -3.44 2.50 -1.95
CA SER A 303 -4.00 1.19 -2.28
C SER A 303 -5.40 0.96 -1.68
N ALA A 304 -5.82 1.77 -0.71
CA ALA A 304 -7.13 1.61 -0.04
C ALA A 304 -8.30 1.77 -1.01
N ALA A 305 -8.20 2.68 -2.00
CA ALA A 305 -9.21 2.86 -3.04
C ALA A 305 -9.34 1.62 -3.94
N SER A 306 -8.21 1.05 -4.38
CA SER A 306 -8.17 -0.19 -5.15
C SER A 306 -8.74 -1.37 -4.35
N ALA A 307 -8.42 -1.44 -3.04
CA ALA A 307 -8.92 -2.46 -2.13
C ALA A 307 -10.45 -2.38 -1.96
N LYS A 308 -11.01 -1.18 -1.91
CA LYS A 308 -12.45 -0.96 -1.85
C LYS A 308 -13.13 -1.46 -3.13
N ARG A 309 -12.64 -1.04 -4.31
CA ARG A 309 -13.21 -1.45 -5.61
C ARG A 309 -13.17 -2.96 -5.85
N VAL A 310 -12.09 -3.62 -5.44
CA VAL A 310 -11.98 -5.09 -5.54
C VAL A 310 -12.92 -5.79 -4.56
N ALA A 311 -13.03 -5.27 -3.32
CA ALA A 311 -13.97 -5.83 -2.34
C ALA A 311 -15.42 -5.69 -2.77
N GLU A 312 -15.80 -4.58 -3.42
CA GLU A 312 -17.14 -4.39 -4.00
C GLU A 312 -17.49 -5.50 -4.99
N VAL A 313 -16.56 -5.84 -5.90
CA VAL A 313 -16.79 -6.92 -6.87
C VAL A 313 -16.84 -8.30 -6.20
N LEU A 314 -16.05 -8.53 -5.15
CA LEU A 314 -16.05 -9.80 -4.40
C LEU A 314 -17.32 -10.00 -3.56
N ASP A 315 -17.89 -8.91 -3.05
CA ASP A 315 -19.08 -8.94 -2.19
C ASP A 315 -20.39 -8.72 -2.96
N GLU A 316 -20.33 -8.36 -4.26
CA GLU A 316 -21.49 -8.17 -5.12
C GLU A 316 -22.25 -9.48 -5.30
N GLN A 317 -23.57 -9.41 -5.25
CA GLN A 317 -24.45 -10.56 -5.44
C GLN A 317 -25.30 -10.34 -6.69
N SER A 318 -25.53 -11.42 -7.42
CA SER A 318 -26.47 -11.39 -8.54
C SER A 318 -27.89 -11.15 -8.01
N ASP A 319 -28.65 -10.31 -8.72
CA ASP A 319 -30.07 -10.12 -8.49
C ASP A 319 -30.93 -11.25 -9.10
N LEU A 320 -30.31 -12.09 -9.95
CA LEU A 320 -30.95 -13.29 -10.49
C LEU A 320 -30.73 -14.46 -9.51
N THR A 321 -31.77 -14.84 -8.81
CA THR A 321 -31.79 -15.98 -7.89
C THR A 321 -32.85 -16.96 -8.27
N ASN A 322 -32.66 -18.23 -8.02
CA ASN A 322 -33.72 -19.23 -8.18
C ASN A 322 -34.84 -18.96 -7.20
N GLY A 323 -36.07 -19.33 -7.57
CA GLY A 323 -37.19 -19.33 -6.67
C GLY A 323 -37.06 -20.38 -5.56
N GLU A 324 -38.05 -20.44 -4.65
CA GLU A 324 -38.02 -21.36 -3.50
C GLU A 324 -38.04 -22.84 -3.92
N ASP A 325 -38.69 -23.18 -5.09
CA ASP A 325 -38.75 -24.54 -5.65
C ASP A 325 -38.39 -24.53 -7.13
N PRO A 326 -37.07 -24.44 -7.48
CA PRO A 326 -36.67 -24.35 -8.87
C PRO A 326 -36.77 -25.68 -9.59
N VAL A 327 -37.31 -25.67 -10.80
CA VAL A 327 -37.32 -26.83 -11.69
C VAL A 327 -35.92 -27.11 -12.19
N MET A 328 -35.37 -28.26 -11.78
CA MET A 328 -33.96 -28.65 -12.10
C MET A 328 -33.86 -29.51 -13.35
N GLU A 329 -34.93 -30.03 -13.86
CA GLU A 329 -34.98 -30.86 -15.10
C GLU A 329 -35.95 -30.27 -16.09
N VAL A 330 -35.47 -30.07 -17.32
CA VAL A 330 -36.29 -29.65 -18.45
C VAL A 330 -36.84 -30.88 -19.10
N ARG A 331 -38.19 -31.06 -19.08
CA ARG A 331 -38.85 -32.27 -19.58
C ARG A 331 -38.84 -32.38 -21.10
N ASP A 332 -39.03 -31.24 -21.77
CA ASP A 332 -39.02 -31.15 -23.24
C ASP A 332 -38.54 -29.75 -23.66
N GLY A 333 -38.52 -29.47 -24.95
CA GLY A 333 -38.06 -28.18 -25.52
C GLY A 333 -39.18 -27.16 -25.72
N SER A 334 -40.39 -27.36 -25.11
CA SER A 334 -41.47 -26.37 -25.20
C SER A 334 -41.19 -25.14 -24.34
N VAL A 335 -41.63 -23.95 -24.82
CA VAL A 335 -41.52 -22.67 -24.12
C VAL A 335 -42.81 -21.93 -24.18
N LYS A 336 -43.40 -21.63 -23.04
CA LYS A 336 -44.63 -20.85 -22.95
C LYS A 336 -44.36 -19.51 -22.24
N PHE A 337 -44.69 -18.42 -22.89
CA PHE A 337 -44.85 -17.08 -22.30
C PHE A 337 -46.35 -16.86 -22.02
N ASP A 338 -46.69 -16.49 -20.81
CA ASP A 338 -48.04 -16.27 -20.37
C ASP A 338 -48.11 -14.86 -19.74
N HIS A 339 -48.54 -13.88 -20.53
CA HIS A 339 -48.57 -12.47 -20.16
C HIS A 339 -47.25 -11.94 -19.55
N VAL A 340 -46.11 -12.32 -20.14
CA VAL A 340 -44.78 -12.01 -19.61
C VAL A 340 -44.39 -10.57 -19.94
N SER A 341 -44.08 -9.80 -18.91
CA SER A 341 -43.43 -8.49 -19.02
C SER A 341 -42.07 -8.54 -18.37
N PHE A 342 -41.05 -7.92 -19.01
CA PHE A 342 -39.69 -7.91 -18.53
C PHE A 342 -39.03 -6.54 -18.67
N ALA A 343 -38.31 -6.12 -17.63
CA ALA A 343 -37.43 -4.95 -17.62
C ALA A 343 -36.07 -5.32 -17.04
N TYR A 344 -34.98 -4.81 -17.63
CA TYR A 344 -33.59 -5.03 -17.12
C TYR A 344 -33.32 -4.34 -15.77
N LYS A 345 -34.05 -3.28 -15.46
CA LYS A 345 -33.96 -2.54 -14.18
C LYS A 345 -35.37 -2.46 -13.55
N LYS A 346 -35.45 -2.55 -12.21
CA LYS A 346 -36.73 -2.51 -11.47
C LYS A 346 -37.58 -1.30 -11.81
N ASP A 347 -36.98 -0.15 -12.08
CA ASP A 347 -37.66 1.11 -12.42
C ASP A 347 -37.37 1.55 -13.87
N GLY A 348 -36.91 0.64 -14.73
CA GLY A 348 -36.60 0.89 -16.13
C GLY A 348 -37.76 0.69 -17.05
N GLU A 349 -37.66 1.18 -18.29
CA GLU A 349 -38.61 0.86 -19.35
C GLU A 349 -38.66 -0.65 -19.58
N LYS A 350 -39.87 -1.15 -19.82
CA LYS A 350 -40.09 -2.56 -20.13
C LYS A 350 -39.50 -2.88 -21.51
N ALA A 351 -38.57 -3.85 -21.54
CA ALA A 351 -38.05 -4.37 -22.80
C ALA A 351 -39.01 -5.35 -23.48
N LEU A 352 -39.85 -6.03 -22.69
CA LEU A 352 -40.94 -6.87 -23.14
C LEU A 352 -42.21 -6.47 -22.35
N GLU A 353 -43.34 -6.39 -23.01
CA GLU A 353 -44.59 -6.05 -22.36
C GLU A 353 -45.71 -6.97 -22.86
N ASP A 354 -46.33 -7.66 -21.92
CA ASP A 354 -47.54 -8.50 -22.13
C ASP A 354 -47.34 -9.53 -23.28
N ILE A 355 -46.24 -10.27 -23.25
CA ILE A 355 -45.95 -11.29 -24.28
C ILE A 355 -46.70 -12.57 -23.96
N ASP A 356 -47.52 -13.01 -24.90
CA ASP A 356 -48.21 -14.29 -24.87
C ASP A 356 -47.77 -15.13 -26.08
N LEU A 357 -47.09 -16.27 -25.83
CA LEU A 357 -46.50 -17.09 -26.87
C LEU A 357 -46.38 -18.55 -26.40
N ASP A 358 -46.85 -19.49 -27.23
CA ASP A 358 -46.76 -20.93 -26.97
C ASP A 358 -45.95 -21.61 -28.07
N ILE A 359 -44.72 -22.04 -27.71
CA ILE A 359 -43.76 -22.68 -28.61
C ILE A 359 -43.69 -24.15 -28.27
N LYS A 360 -43.97 -25.04 -29.25
CA LYS A 360 -43.93 -26.49 -29.08
C LYS A 360 -42.51 -27.04 -29.22
N SER A 361 -42.25 -28.15 -28.56
CA SER A 361 -40.97 -28.84 -28.69
C SER A 361 -40.67 -29.20 -30.16
N GLY A 362 -39.51 -28.82 -30.66
CA GLY A 362 -39.07 -29.03 -32.05
C GLY A 362 -39.58 -28.00 -33.06
N GLU A 363 -40.37 -27.00 -32.63
CA GLU A 363 -40.82 -25.91 -33.49
C GLU A 363 -39.69 -24.90 -33.77
N THR A 364 -39.67 -24.37 -35.00
CA THR A 364 -38.76 -23.31 -35.41
C THR A 364 -39.51 -21.99 -35.53
N ILE A 365 -39.14 -20.99 -34.73
CA ILE A 365 -39.74 -19.67 -34.73
C ILE A 365 -38.74 -18.62 -35.20
N GLY A 366 -39.17 -17.77 -36.12
CA GLY A 366 -38.44 -16.61 -36.60
C GLY A 366 -38.90 -15.34 -35.88
N ILE A 367 -37.99 -14.62 -35.20
CA ILE A 367 -38.26 -13.33 -34.57
C ILE A 367 -37.63 -12.24 -35.44
N ILE A 368 -38.44 -11.28 -35.92
CA ILE A 368 -38.01 -10.17 -36.77
C ILE A 368 -38.39 -8.86 -36.09
N GLY A 369 -37.46 -7.91 -36.01
CA GLY A 369 -37.68 -6.60 -35.41
C GLY A 369 -36.49 -5.67 -35.50
N GLY A 370 -36.66 -4.44 -35.06
CA GLY A 370 -35.56 -3.48 -34.91
C GLY A 370 -34.79 -3.68 -33.59
N THR A 371 -33.52 -3.22 -33.57
CA THR A 371 -32.69 -3.23 -32.36
C THR A 371 -32.71 -1.86 -31.68
#